data_19e9753d8e658c8873869e90427a46bb
#
_entry.id   19e9753d8e658c8873869e90427a46bb
#
_cell.length_a   1.000
_cell.length_b   1.000
_cell.length_c   1.000
_cell.angle_alpha   90.00
_cell.angle_beta   90.00
_cell.angle_gamma   90.00
#
_symmetry.space_group_name_H-M   'P 1'
#
loop_
_entity.id
_entity.type
_entity.pdbx_description
1 polymer ?
#
loop_
_entity_poly.entity_id
_entity_poly.type
_entity_poly.pdbx_seq_one_letter_code
_entity_poly.pdbx_strand_id
1 'polypeptide(L)'
;VGTGNSGHDVAQDLYSGGSFVYDPWVLYQRGLITAPNVVLAGIVGSGKSSLAKSLYTRSLPFGRRVYVPGDPKGEHTAVAEAVGGRAIILGHGLRNRLNPLDEGHRASALSVAEWAGQVAARRRDLIGALAETVLERSLTPLEHTAIDLALTDVVRSAEVPILPMVVERILAPSGS
;
A
#
# COMPACT_ATOMS: atom_id res chain seq x y z
N VAL A 1 29.94 -0.81 12.61
CA VAL A 1 29.36 -1.87 13.46
C VAL A 1 28.89 -2.96 12.52
N GLY A 2 29.74 -3.95 12.23
CA GLY A 2 29.39 -5.10 11.40
C GLY A 2 28.31 -5.91 12.11
N THR A 3 27.11 -5.88 11.60
CA THR A 3 25.99 -6.68 12.08
C THR A 3 26.15 -8.11 11.60
N GLY A 4 27.14 -8.83 12.04
CA GLY A 4 27.36 -10.26 11.77
C GLY A 4 26.47 -10.87 10.65
N ASN A 5 26.84 -11.97 10.06
CA ASN A 5 26.30 -12.65 8.86
C ASN A 5 24.76 -12.84 8.70
N SER A 6 23.95 -11.93 9.16
CA SER A 6 22.48 -12.06 9.15
C SER A 6 21.84 -10.92 8.37
N GLY A 7 21.57 -11.16 7.12
CA GLY A 7 21.00 -10.23 6.17
C GLY A 7 21.59 -10.44 4.78
N HIS A 8 21.29 -9.54 3.86
CA HIS A 8 21.88 -9.57 2.52
C HIS A 8 22.99 -8.54 2.41
N ASP A 9 23.99 -8.87 1.61
CA ASP A 9 25.11 -7.99 1.30
C ASP A 9 24.61 -6.78 0.50
N VAL A 10 24.85 -5.59 1.03
CA VAL A 10 24.38 -4.32 0.46
C VAL A 10 25.51 -3.54 -0.19
N ALA A 11 26.70 -3.59 0.42
CA ALA A 11 27.85 -2.80 0.00
C ALA A 11 29.13 -3.37 0.61
N GLN A 12 30.25 -2.79 0.23
CA GLN A 12 31.55 -3.05 0.87
C GLN A 12 31.94 -1.92 1.79
N ASP A 13 32.42 -2.25 2.98
CA ASP A 13 33.01 -1.27 3.88
C ASP A 13 34.37 -0.80 3.31
N LEU A 14 34.46 0.50 3.08
CA LEU A 14 35.66 1.10 2.46
C LEU A 14 36.89 1.06 3.38
N TYR A 15 36.72 0.92 4.69
CA TYR A 15 37.83 0.90 5.65
C TYR A 15 38.35 -0.51 5.88
N SER A 16 37.47 -1.48 6.05
CA SER A 16 37.84 -2.87 6.34
C SER A 16 37.90 -3.75 5.12
N GLY A 17 37.33 -3.31 3.97
CA GLY A 17 37.14 -4.14 2.78
C GLY A 17 36.13 -5.27 2.95
N GLY A 18 35.49 -5.38 4.10
CA GLY A 18 34.49 -6.39 4.42
C GLY A 18 33.13 -6.10 3.83
N SER A 19 32.30 -7.13 3.73
CA SER A 19 30.89 -6.96 3.31
C SER A 19 30.08 -6.15 4.31
N PHE A 20 29.34 -5.16 3.86
CA PHE A 20 28.32 -4.47 4.63
C PHE A 20 26.99 -5.18 4.46
N VAL A 21 26.65 -6.00 5.44
CA VAL A 21 25.39 -6.76 5.49
C VAL A 21 24.34 -5.96 6.25
N TYR A 22 23.16 -5.78 5.64
CA TYR A 22 22.08 -5.02 6.23
C TYR A 22 20.72 -5.66 5.91
N ASP A 23 19.91 -5.87 6.92
CA ASP A 23 18.50 -6.26 6.80
C ASP A 23 17.70 -5.66 7.97
N PRO A 24 16.82 -4.68 7.73
CA PRO A 24 16.07 -4.02 8.80
C PRO A 24 15.12 -4.98 9.55
N TRP A 25 14.63 -6.04 8.89
CA TRP A 25 13.78 -7.03 9.53
C TRP A 25 14.57 -7.91 10.52
N VAL A 26 15.79 -8.29 10.16
CA VAL A 26 16.66 -9.03 11.06
C VAL A 26 17.06 -8.19 12.27
N LEU A 27 17.32 -6.90 12.06
CA LEU A 27 17.62 -5.97 13.15
C LEU A 27 16.42 -5.81 14.11
N TYR A 28 15.22 -5.72 13.53
CA TYR A 28 13.96 -5.65 14.30
C TYR A 28 13.72 -6.93 15.10
N GLN A 29 13.84 -8.11 14.47
CA GLN A 29 13.68 -9.41 15.17
C GLN A 29 14.68 -9.62 16.32
N ARG A 30 15.88 -9.04 16.20
CA ARG A 30 16.90 -9.07 17.24
C ARG A 30 16.72 -8.01 18.34
N GLY A 31 15.68 -7.19 18.24
CA GLY A 31 15.44 -6.10 19.19
C GLY A 31 16.44 -4.94 19.11
N LEU A 32 17.23 -4.85 18.03
CA LEU A 32 18.21 -3.78 17.85
C LEU A 32 17.58 -2.47 17.36
N ILE A 33 16.41 -2.56 16.73
CA ILE A 33 15.59 -1.43 16.31
C ILE A 33 14.12 -1.71 16.68
N THR A 34 13.35 -0.66 16.90
CA THR A 34 11.92 -0.77 17.28
C THR A 34 10.97 -0.90 16.12
N ALA A 35 11.42 -0.57 14.90
CA ALA A 35 10.66 -0.73 13.67
C ALA A 35 11.62 -0.92 12.47
N PRO A 36 11.26 -1.76 11.48
CA PRO A 36 12.11 -2.03 10.32
C PRO A 36 12.01 -0.94 9.25
N ASN A 37 11.93 0.33 9.66
CA ASN A 37 11.86 1.47 8.77
C ASN A 37 13.25 1.87 8.27
N VAL A 38 13.32 2.26 6.99
CA VAL A 38 14.56 2.74 6.37
C VAL A 38 14.30 4.08 5.69
N VAL A 39 15.12 5.07 6.00
CA VAL A 39 15.10 6.38 5.36
C VAL A 39 16.40 6.56 4.58
N LEU A 40 16.29 6.85 3.29
CA LEU A 40 17.42 7.16 2.41
C LEU A 40 17.44 8.67 2.13
N ALA A 41 18.41 9.35 2.73
CA ALA A 41 18.61 10.79 2.55
C ALA A 41 19.87 11.07 1.74
N GLY A 42 19.85 12.14 0.95
CA GLY A 42 20.99 12.60 0.14
C GLY A 42 20.57 13.58 -0.94
N ILE A 43 21.54 14.27 -1.53
CA ILE A 43 21.32 15.20 -2.63
C ILE A 43 20.86 14.47 -3.91
N VAL A 44 20.38 15.24 -4.89
CA VAL A 44 20.03 14.71 -6.21
C VAL A 44 21.28 14.08 -6.86
N GLY A 45 21.14 12.93 -7.48
CA GLY A 45 22.24 12.20 -8.13
C GLY A 45 23.11 11.33 -7.20
N SER A 46 22.88 11.32 -5.89
CA SER A 46 23.67 10.53 -4.93
C SER A 46 23.40 9.01 -4.92
N GLY A 47 22.60 8.50 -5.84
CA GLY A 47 22.34 7.06 -5.95
C GLY A 47 21.24 6.52 -5.01
N LYS A 48 20.43 7.37 -4.35
CA LYS A 48 19.36 6.93 -3.45
C LYS A 48 18.40 5.91 -4.07
N SER A 49 17.91 6.18 -5.29
CA SER A 49 17.00 5.27 -6.00
C SER A 49 17.67 3.97 -6.35
N SER A 50 18.94 4.00 -6.72
CA SER A 50 19.73 2.78 -7.02
C SER A 50 19.94 1.94 -5.77
N LEU A 51 20.26 2.58 -4.65
CA LEU A 51 20.37 1.90 -3.36
C LEU A 51 19.05 1.29 -2.92
N ALA A 52 17.94 2.03 -3.02
CA ALA A 52 16.62 1.52 -2.72
C ALA A 52 16.28 0.27 -3.56
N LYS A 53 16.48 0.36 -4.88
CA LYS A 53 16.28 -0.76 -5.81
C LYS A 53 17.13 -1.97 -5.44
N SER A 54 18.41 -1.75 -5.13
CA SER A 54 19.33 -2.80 -4.70
C SER A 54 18.86 -3.48 -3.39
N LEU A 55 18.46 -2.69 -2.40
CA LEU A 55 18.00 -3.19 -1.10
C LEU A 55 16.78 -4.10 -1.26
N TYR A 56 15.71 -3.62 -1.90
CA TYR A 56 14.49 -4.41 -2.00
C TYR A 56 14.63 -5.59 -2.97
N THR A 57 15.37 -5.46 -4.07
CA THR A 57 15.58 -6.57 -5.01
C THR A 57 16.35 -7.70 -4.34
N ARG A 58 17.39 -7.40 -3.58
CA ARG A 58 18.17 -8.39 -2.81
C ARG A 58 17.38 -9.02 -1.66
N SER A 59 16.27 -8.42 -1.23
CA SER A 59 15.41 -8.99 -0.21
C SER A 59 14.43 -10.05 -0.76
N LEU A 60 14.17 -10.08 -2.07
CA LEU A 60 13.24 -11.01 -2.69
C LEU A 60 13.59 -12.49 -2.48
N PRO A 61 14.86 -12.95 -2.63
CA PRO A 61 15.23 -14.34 -2.38
C PRO A 61 14.96 -14.81 -0.94
N PHE A 62 14.82 -13.88 0.01
CA PHE A 62 14.47 -14.18 1.40
C PHE A 62 12.95 -14.26 1.63
N GLY A 63 12.15 -14.43 0.56
CA GLY A 63 10.70 -14.56 0.63
C GLY A 63 9.95 -13.24 0.88
N ARG A 64 10.61 -12.11 0.75
CA ARG A 64 9.97 -10.81 0.96
C ARG A 64 9.18 -10.38 -0.27
N ARG A 65 8.06 -9.73 -0.03
CA ARG A 65 7.27 -9.08 -1.09
C ARG A 65 7.52 -7.58 -1.06
N VAL A 66 7.70 -6.99 -2.23
CA VAL A 66 7.93 -5.56 -2.40
C VAL A 66 6.70 -4.93 -3.03
N TYR A 67 6.23 -3.86 -2.42
CA TYR A 67 5.15 -3.03 -2.94
C TYR A 67 5.62 -1.59 -3.03
N VAL A 68 5.53 -0.99 -4.21
CA VAL A 68 5.87 0.42 -4.46
C VAL A 68 4.55 1.17 -4.68
N PRO A 69 4.03 1.89 -3.69
CA PRO A 69 2.71 2.52 -3.75
C PRO A 69 2.63 3.72 -4.69
N GLY A 70 3.77 4.31 -5.06
CA GLY A 70 3.83 5.44 -5.98
C GLY A 70 5.16 5.49 -6.73
N ASP A 71 5.08 5.52 -8.05
CA ASP A 71 6.23 5.67 -8.94
C ASP A 71 5.93 6.68 -10.06
N PRO A 72 5.84 7.96 -9.73
CA PRO A 72 5.46 9.00 -10.69
C PRO A 72 6.46 9.16 -11.85
N LYS A 73 7.67 8.65 -11.70
CA LYS A 73 8.71 8.69 -12.74
C LYS A 73 8.83 7.39 -13.53
N GLY A 74 8.16 6.29 -13.12
CA GLY A 74 8.28 4.98 -13.74
C GLY A 74 9.63 4.30 -13.53
N GLU A 75 10.41 4.72 -12.53
CA GLU A 75 11.77 4.20 -12.30
C GLU A 75 11.80 2.76 -11.77
N HIS A 76 10.71 2.30 -11.17
CA HIS A 76 10.61 0.97 -10.56
C HIS A 76 9.97 -0.08 -11.49
N THR A 77 9.29 0.35 -12.55
CA THR A 77 8.60 -0.54 -13.51
C THR A 77 9.52 -1.59 -14.11
N ALA A 78 10.65 -1.17 -14.68
CA ALA A 78 11.60 -2.09 -15.31
C ALA A 78 12.18 -3.11 -14.30
N VAL A 79 12.40 -2.70 -13.05
CA VAL A 79 12.86 -3.61 -11.99
C VAL A 79 11.78 -4.61 -11.63
N ALA A 80 10.53 -4.15 -11.48
CA ALA A 80 9.40 -5.03 -11.18
C ALA A 80 9.24 -6.12 -12.26
N GLU A 81 9.27 -5.75 -13.53
CA GLU A 81 9.19 -6.68 -14.67
C GLU A 81 10.35 -7.66 -14.70
N ALA A 82 11.58 -7.18 -14.46
CA ALA A 82 12.79 -8.03 -14.47
C ALA A 82 12.78 -9.11 -13.38
N VAL A 83 12.06 -8.89 -12.27
CA VAL A 83 11.94 -9.88 -11.17
C VAL A 83 10.62 -10.66 -11.22
N GLY A 84 9.87 -10.59 -12.32
CA GLY A 84 8.57 -11.28 -12.46
C GLY A 84 7.43 -10.64 -11.71
N GLY A 85 7.59 -9.39 -11.31
CA GLY A 85 6.55 -8.58 -10.68
C GLY A 85 5.61 -7.93 -11.70
N ARG A 86 4.71 -7.07 -11.22
CA ARG A 86 3.72 -6.39 -12.05
C ARG A 86 3.69 -4.89 -11.78
N ALA A 87 3.73 -4.09 -12.83
CA ALA A 87 3.44 -2.67 -12.78
C ALA A 87 1.96 -2.41 -13.12
N ILE A 88 1.28 -1.59 -12.32
CA ILE A 88 -0.09 -1.15 -12.55
C ILE A 88 -0.05 0.34 -12.87
N ILE A 89 -0.24 0.67 -14.14
CA ILE A 89 -0.21 2.05 -14.60
C ILE A 89 -1.62 2.63 -14.47
N LEU A 90 -1.73 3.67 -13.65
CA LEU A 90 -2.98 4.39 -13.38
C LEU A 90 -2.90 5.80 -13.97
N GLY A 91 -3.98 6.27 -14.56
CA GLY A 91 -4.03 7.62 -15.12
C GLY A 91 -5.34 7.90 -15.83
N HIS A 92 -5.55 9.19 -16.12
CA HIS A 92 -6.73 9.61 -16.89
C HIS A 92 -6.71 8.99 -18.29
N GLY A 93 -7.85 8.43 -18.71
CA GLY A 93 -7.99 7.76 -20.02
C GLY A 93 -7.39 6.35 -20.12
N LEU A 94 -6.68 5.86 -19.10
CA LEU A 94 -6.14 4.51 -19.10
C LEU A 94 -7.20 3.46 -18.72
N ARG A 95 -6.95 2.19 -19.13
CA ARG A 95 -7.88 1.08 -18.89
C ARG A 95 -7.90 0.61 -17.43
N ASN A 96 -6.76 0.70 -16.76
CA ASN A 96 -6.65 0.23 -15.38
C ASN A 96 -7.44 1.15 -14.45
N ARG A 97 -8.24 0.54 -13.60
CA ARG A 97 -8.98 1.21 -12.53
C ARG A 97 -8.71 0.47 -11.22
N LEU A 98 -8.56 1.21 -10.14
CA LEU A 98 -8.61 0.66 -8.80
C LEU A 98 -10.04 0.80 -8.29
N ASN A 99 -10.63 -0.32 -7.87
CA ASN A 99 -11.91 -0.27 -7.17
C ASN A 99 -11.64 -0.07 -5.68
N PRO A 100 -11.92 1.10 -5.09
CA PRO A 100 -11.67 1.34 -3.67
C PRO A 100 -12.58 0.50 -2.77
N LEU A 101 -13.65 -0.06 -3.31
CA LEU A 101 -14.61 -0.89 -2.59
C LEU A 101 -14.32 -2.40 -2.70
N ASP A 102 -13.27 -2.79 -3.42
CA ASP A 102 -12.86 -4.19 -3.52
C ASP A 102 -12.57 -4.80 -2.14
N GLU A 103 -13.03 -6.03 -1.91
CA GLU A 103 -12.78 -6.73 -0.64
C GLU A 103 -11.33 -7.13 -0.46
N GLY A 104 -10.66 -7.42 -1.58
CA GLY A 104 -9.34 -8.04 -1.56
C GLY A 104 -9.39 -9.50 -1.12
N HIS A 105 -8.23 -10.05 -0.80
CA HIS A 105 -8.12 -11.42 -0.32
C HIS A 105 -8.18 -11.47 1.20
N ARG A 106 -9.07 -12.32 1.74
CA ARG A 106 -9.16 -12.57 3.18
C ARG A 106 -7.87 -13.24 3.67
N ALA A 107 -7.26 -12.69 4.70
CA ALA A 107 -6.15 -13.34 5.39
C ALA A 107 -6.64 -14.64 6.04
N SER A 108 -5.89 -15.73 5.88
CA SER A 108 -6.27 -17.07 6.40
C SER A 108 -6.48 -17.10 7.92
N ALA A 109 -5.86 -16.19 8.64
CA ALA A 109 -5.97 -16.08 10.09
C ALA A 109 -7.28 -15.42 10.58
N LEU A 110 -8.05 -14.78 9.69
CA LEU A 110 -9.29 -14.11 10.04
C LEU A 110 -10.51 -14.97 9.74
N SER A 111 -11.47 -14.95 10.64
CA SER A 111 -12.82 -15.50 10.38
C SER A 111 -13.55 -14.67 9.32
N VAL A 112 -14.62 -15.22 8.76
CA VAL A 112 -15.45 -14.51 7.77
C VAL A 112 -16.05 -13.24 8.34
N ALA A 113 -16.52 -13.29 9.60
CA ALA A 113 -17.16 -12.16 10.26
C ALA A 113 -16.15 -11.03 10.56
N GLU A 114 -14.98 -11.36 11.07
CA GLU A 114 -13.90 -10.39 11.32
C GLU A 114 -13.44 -9.73 10.02
N TRP A 115 -13.28 -10.52 8.96
CA TRP A 115 -12.93 -9.97 7.65
C TRP A 115 -13.99 -9.02 7.11
N ALA A 116 -15.27 -9.41 7.15
CA ALA A 116 -16.37 -8.56 6.71
C ALA A 116 -16.42 -7.24 7.50
N GLY A 117 -16.20 -7.28 8.82
CA GLY A 117 -16.10 -6.09 9.65
C GLY A 117 -14.94 -5.17 9.24
N GLN A 118 -13.74 -5.74 8.99
CA GLN A 118 -12.58 -4.97 8.54
C GLN A 118 -12.80 -4.35 7.15
N VAL A 119 -13.40 -5.09 6.22
CA VAL A 119 -13.72 -4.58 4.88
C VAL A 119 -14.72 -3.44 4.97
N ALA A 120 -15.77 -3.58 5.78
CA ALA A 120 -16.77 -2.53 5.98
C ALA A 120 -16.15 -1.25 6.57
N ALA A 121 -15.32 -1.38 7.60
CA ALA A 121 -14.61 -0.23 8.19
C ALA A 121 -13.70 0.44 7.15
N ARG A 122 -12.85 -0.32 6.46
CA ARG A 122 -11.95 0.20 5.42
C ARG A 122 -12.69 0.93 4.31
N ARG A 123 -13.81 0.39 3.82
CA ARG A 123 -14.65 1.04 2.78
C ARG A 123 -15.18 2.38 3.25
N ARG A 124 -15.67 2.43 4.49
CA ARG A 124 -16.20 3.64 5.11
C ARG A 124 -15.14 4.71 5.26
N ASP A 125 -14.01 4.36 5.87
CA ASP A 125 -12.91 5.27 6.11
C ASP A 125 -12.35 5.84 4.80
N LEU A 126 -12.22 5.00 3.76
CA LEU A 126 -11.70 5.41 2.47
C LEU A 126 -12.66 6.38 1.75
N ILE A 127 -13.97 6.09 1.73
CA ILE A 127 -14.94 7.00 1.10
C ILE A 127 -15.02 8.31 1.88
N GLY A 128 -15.01 8.25 3.20
CA GLY A 128 -14.97 9.44 4.06
C GLY A 128 -13.74 10.32 3.72
N ALA A 129 -12.56 9.73 3.72
CA ALA A 129 -11.32 10.45 3.39
C ALA A 129 -11.33 11.04 1.97
N LEU A 130 -11.85 10.32 0.98
CA LEU A 130 -12.00 10.85 -0.38
C LEU A 130 -12.97 12.03 -0.43
N ALA A 131 -14.11 11.94 0.24
CA ALA A 131 -15.09 13.02 0.30
C ALA A 131 -14.53 14.26 1.02
N GLU A 132 -13.87 14.09 2.17
CA GLU A 132 -13.21 15.17 2.90
C GLU A 132 -12.12 15.85 2.07
N THR A 133 -11.34 15.08 1.30
CA THR A 133 -10.32 15.61 0.41
C THR A 133 -10.92 16.49 -0.69
N VAL A 134 -12.05 16.08 -1.27
CA VAL A 134 -12.73 16.85 -2.34
C VAL A 134 -13.43 18.08 -1.77
N LEU A 135 -14.00 17.95 -0.58
CA LEU A 135 -14.72 19.05 0.08
C LEU A 135 -13.79 20.05 0.78
N GLU A 136 -12.52 19.70 0.94
CA GLU A 136 -11.51 20.46 1.69
C GLU A 136 -11.94 20.79 3.13
N ARG A 137 -12.77 19.92 3.71
CA ARG A 137 -13.26 20.00 5.09
C ARG A 137 -13.67 18.63 5.62
N SER A 138 -13.79 18.52 6.93
CA SER A 138 -14.35 17.32 7.56
C SER A 138 -15.84 17.16 7.26
N LEU A 139 -16.27 15.91 7.18
CA LEU A 139 -17.68 15.56 7.02
C LEU A 139 -18.47 15.84 8.30
N THR A 140 -19.69 16.30 8.14
CA THR A 140 -20.65 16.40 9.23
C THR A 140 -21.18 15.02 9.61
N PRO A 141 -21.72 14.84 10.83
CA PRO A 141 -22.34 13.56 11.23
C PRO A 141 -23.43 13.08 10.28
N LEU A 142 -24.20 14.00 9.70
CA LEU A 142 -25.26 13.68 8.74
C LEU A 142 -24.68 13.14 7.42
N GLU A 143 -23.60 13.74 6.93
CA GLU A 143 -22.91 13.31 5.72
C GLU A 143 -22.28 11.93 5.93
N HIS A 144 -21.66 11.67 7.08
CA HIS A 144 -21.18 10.33 7.45
C HIS A 144 -22.31 9.30 7.42
N THR A 145 -23.46 9.63 8.01
CA THR A 145 -24.62 8.73 8.02
C THR A 145 -25.14 8.47 6.61
N ALA A 146 -25.24 9.49 5.76
CA ALA A 146 -25.68 9.35 4.39
C ALA A 146 -24.74 8.45 3.56
N ILE A 147 -23.44 8.61 3.73
CA ILE A 147 -22.43 7.75 3.09
C ILE A 147 -22.56 6.31 3.58
N ASP A 148 -22.70 6.09 4.88
CA ASP A 148 -22.83 4.75 5.48
C ASP A 148 -24.08 4.01 4.98
N LEU A 149 -25.21 4.69 4.90
CA LEU A 149 -26.45 4.12 4.38
C LEU A 149 -26.32 3.76 2.89
N ALA A 150 -25.81 4.67 2.08
CA ALA A 150 -25.61 4.44 0.66
C ALA A 150 -24.62 3.29 0.40
N LEU A 151 -23.50 3.26 1.12
CA LEU A 151 -22.51 2.20 1.03
C LEU A 151 -23.07 0.84 1.44
N THR A 152 -23.81 0.78 2.54
CA THR A 152 -24.44 -0.45 3.03
C THR A 152 -25.42 -1.01 2.02
N ASP A 153 -26.24 -0.15 1.41
CA ASP A 153 -27.22 -0.54 0.42
C ASP A 153 -26.57 -1.06 -0.88
N VAL A 154 -25.54 -0.36 -1.39
CA VAL A 154 -24.79 -0.77 -2.58
C VAL A 154 -24.06 -2.11 -2.35
N VAL A 155 -23.41 -2.28 -1.19
CA VAL A 155 -22.72 -3.54 -0.85
C VAL A 155 -23.69 -4.73 -0.75
N ARG A 156 -24.94 -4.49 -0.32
CA ARG A 156 -25.98 -5.52 -0.24
C ARG A 156 -26.58 -5.87 -1.60
N SER A 157 -26.71 -4.90 -2.51
CA SER A 157 -27.42 -5.03 -3.79
C SER A 157 -26.52 -5.39 -4.96
N ALA A 158 -25.22 -5.14 -4.89
CA ALA A 158 -24.27 -5.35 -5.99
C ALA A 158 -23.28 -6.47 -5.68
N GLU A 159 -23.07 -7.36 -6.65
CA GLU A 159 -22.04 -8.40 -6.58
C GLU A 159 -20.63 -7.79 -6.50
N VAL A 160 -20.38 -6.75 -7.29
CA VAL A 160 -19.14 -5.97 -7.28
C VAL A 160 -19.49 -4.51 -7.03
N PRO A 161 -19.45 -4.04 -5.77
CA PRO A 161 -19.73 -2.65 -5.45
C PRO A 161 -18.63 -1.74 -6.02
N ILE A 162 -19.02 -0.64 -6.64
CA ILE A 162 -18.11 0.38 -7.17
C ILE A 162 -18.52 1.78 -6.71
N LEU A 163 -17.57 2.70 -6.65
CA LEU A 163 -17.82 4.07 -6.17
C LEU A 163 -18.95 4.82 -6.90
N PRO A 164 -19.09 4.74 -8.25
CA PRO A 164 -20.23 5.38 -8.92
C PRO A 164 -21.60 4.96 -8.39
N MET A 165 -21.80 3.69 -8.02
CA MET A 165 -23.07 3.21 -7.44
C MET A 165 -23.38 3.88 -6.11
N VAL A 166 -22.35 4.13 -5.28
CA VAL A 166 -22.53 4.84 -4.01
C VAL A 166 -22.93 6.30 -4.25
N VAL A 167 -22.30 6.95 -5.23
CA VAL A 167 -22.66 8.32 -5.62
C VAL A 167 -24.09 8.39 -6.13
N GLU A 168 -24.49 7.49 -7.02
CA GLU A 168 -25.87 7.41 -7.53
C GLU A 168 -26.87 7.21 -6.41
N ARG A 169 -26.55 6.37 -5.42
CA ARG A 169 -27.41 6.12 -4.27
C ARG A 169 -27.55 7.33 -3.35
N ILE A 170 -26.50 8.12 -3.18
CA ILE A 170 -26.55 9.38 -2.42
C ILE A 170 -27.43 10.41 -3.14
N LEU A 171 -27.30 10.50 -4.48
CA LEU A 171 -28.05 11.47 -5.28
C LEU A 171 -29.54 11.09 -5.47
N ALA A 172 -29.84 9.81 -5.48
CA ALA A 172 -31.19 9.27 -5.61
C ALA A 172 -31.47 8.27 -4.48
N PRO A 173 -31.67 8.73 -3.23
CA PRO A 173 -31.98 7.82 -2.13
C PRO A 173 -33.28 7.09 -2.47
N SER A 174 -33.25 5.75 -2.39
CA SER A 174 -34.47 4.94 -2.54
C SER A 174 -35.44 5.39 -1.46
N GLY A 175 -36.56 5.93 -1.90
CA GLY A 175 -37.67 6.29 -0.99
C GLY A 175 -38.08 5.06 -0.19
N SER A 176 -38.15 5.22 1.10
CA SER A 176 -38.81 4.33 2.06
C SER A 176 -40.25 4.12 1.74
#